data_e37e9717757427ad1f3011fe1f890f5c
#
_entry.id   e37e9717757427ad1f3011fe1f890f5c
#
_cell.length_a   1.000
_cell.length_b   1.000
_cell.length_c   1.000
_cell.angle_alpha   90.00
_cell.angle_beta   90.00
_cell.angle_gamma   90.00
#
_symmetry.space_group_name_H-M   'P 1'
#
loop_
_entity.id
_entity.type
_entity.pdbx_description
1 polymer ?
#
loop_
_entity_poly.entity_id
_entity_poly.type
_entity_poly.pdbx_seq_one_letter_code
_entity_poly.pdbx_strand_id
1 'polypeptide(L)'
;MQSRTWEGSLLAAGILSASMGLYHFWLPAQFGWGAELAHDRMLQWALLSINTFFSYLLFAGGATTIAIALRPRRRDPIDAWILVAMTGFWVLNAVYQMLLPMPLPPRLAGLGWVLRGFAILVLFLYAIGLQRARRPAAPGA
;
A
#
# COMPACT_ATOMS: atom_id res chain seq x y z
N MET A 1 10.57 -13.15 -23.21
CA MET A 1 10.08 -11.78 -23.01
C MET A 1 9.00 -11.63 -21.90
N GLN A 2 8.35 -12.70 -21.45
CA GLN A 2 7.29 -12.63 -20.41
C GLN A 2 7.77 -12.39 -18.95
N SER A 3 9.06 -12.62 -18.65
CA SER A 3 9.59 -12.50 -17.27
C SER A 3 9.70 -11.06 -16.74
N ARG A 4 9.81 -10.07 -17.60
CA ARG A 4 10.00 -8.66 -17.18
C ARG A 4 8.72 -7.90 -16.78
N THR A 5 7.55 -8.38 -17.18
CA THR A 5 6.30 -7.60 -16.96
C THR A 5 5.74 -7.72 -15.54
N TRP A 6 5.95 -8.85 -14.84
CA TRP A 6 5.49 -9.02 -13.46
C TRP A 6 6.43 -8.35 -12.44
N GLU A 7 7.74 -8.34 -12.73
CA GLU A 7 8.74 -7.59 -11.96
C GLU A 7 8.40 -6.10 -11.99
N GLY A 8 8.05 -5.58 -13.17
CA GLY A 8 7.60 -4.20 -13.34
C GLY A 8 6.32 -3.88 -12.54
N SER A 9 5.32 -4.79 -12.53
CA SER A 9 4.08 -4.55 -11.77
C SER A 9 4.33 -4.56 -10.25
N LEU A 10 5.16 -5.49 -9.74
CA LEU A 10 5.52 -5.52 -8.32
C LEU A 10 6.39 -4.32 -7.93
N LEU A 11 7.33 -3.94 -8.79
CA LEU A 11 8.15 -2.75 -8.56
C LEU A 11 7.28 -1.49 -8.44
N ALA A 12 6.35 -1.30 -9.37
CA ALA A 12 5.42 -0.18 -9.35
C ALA A 12 4.52 -0.23 -8.10
N ALA A 13 3.96 -1.41 -7.76
CA ALA A 13 3.15 -1.59 -6.55
C ALA A 13 3.93 -1.25 -5.27
N GLY A 14 5.17 -1.73 -5.18
CA GLY A 14 6.05 -1.46 -4.04
C GLY A 14 6.40 0.02 -3.92
N ILE A 15 6.75 0.69 -5.02
CA ILE A 15 7.04 2.14 -5.03
C ILE A 15 5.81 2.93 -4.59
N LEU A 16 4.64 2.65 -5.14
CA LEU A 16 3.40 3.35 -4.77
C LEU A 16 3.04 3.12 -3.31
N SER A 17 3.18 1.89 -2.79
CA SER A 17 2.94 1.59 -1.38
C SER A 17 3.92 2.29 -0.46
N ALA A 18 5.22 2.26 -0.76
CA ALA A 18 6.25 2.94 0.04
C ALA A 18 6.05 4.46 0.03
N SER A 19 5.74 5.05 -1.13
CA SER A 19 5.45 6.48 -1.25
C SER A 19 4.21 6.88 -0.45
N MET A 20 3.17 6.05 -0.47
CA MET A 20 1.97 6.27 0.34
C MET A 20 2.29 6.18 1.84
N GLY A 21 3.13 5.23 2.27
CA GLY A 21 3.61 5.13 3.65
C GLY A 21 4.36 6.39 4.08
N LEU A 22 5.27 6.91 3.25
CA LEU A 22 5.97 8.17 3.50
C LEU A 22 5.00 9.36 3.59
N TYR A 23 4.03 9.43 2.69
CA TYR A 23 3.01 10.48 2.70
C TYR A 23 2.19 10.45 4.01
N HIS A 24 1.84 9.25 4.51
CA HIS A 24 1.10 9.11 5.75
C HIS A 24 1.83 9.64 6.99
N PHE A 25 3.16 9.62 7.03
CA PHE A 25 3.92 10.29 8.09
C PHE A 25 3.70 11.79 8.10
N TRP A 26 3.44 12.39 6.95
CA TRP A 26 3.20 13.84 6.81
C TRP A 26 1.74 14.24 7.09
N LEU A 27 0.79 13.32 6.99
CA LEU A 27 -0.65 13.58 7.15
C LEU A 27 -1.00 14.36 8.42
N PRO A 28 -0.52 13.99 9.63
CA PRO A 28 -0.85 14.71 10.85
C PRO A 28 -0.45 16.19 10.81
N ALA A 29 0.69 16.50 10.22
CA ALA A 29 1.14 17.88 10.06
C ALA A 29 0.28 18.63 9.03
N GLN A 30 -0.02 18.00 7.89
CA GLN A 30 -0.81 18.59 6.81
C GLN A 30 -2.24 18.92 7.25
N PHE A 31 -2.85 18.08 8.07
CA PHE A 31 -4.22 18.26 8.57
C PHE A 31 -4.30 18.91 9.97
N GLY A 32 -3.17 19.39 10.50
CA GLY A 32 -3.16 20.13 11.76
C GLY A 32 -3.62 19.33 12.98
N TRP A 33 -3.44 18.00 12.99
CA TRP A 33 -3.94 17.13 14.08
C TRP A 33 -3.46 17.56 15.45
N GLY A 34 -2.28 18.20 15.53
CA GLY A 34 -1.76 18.72 16.78
C GLY A 34 -2.67 19.79 17.41
N ALA A 35 -3.20 20.69 16.60
CA ALA A 35 -4.09 21.76 17.04
C ALA A 35 -5.53 21.27 17.19
N GLU A 36 -6.03 20.52 16.20
CA GLU A 36 -7.42 20.03 16.17
C GLU A 36 -7.73 19.08 17.35
N LEU A 37 -6.75 18.26 17.74
CA LEU A 37 -6.90 17.28 18.83
C LEU A 37 -6.31 17.75 20.18
N ALA A 38 -5.92 19.02 20.29
CA ALA A 38 -5.28 19.54 21.51
C ALA A 38 -6.17 19.45 22.76
N HIS A 39 -7.50 19.43 22.59
CA HIS A 39 -8.49 19.32 23.66
C HIS A 39 -8.64 17.90 24.24
N ASP A 40 -8.18 16.86 23.51
CA ASP A 40 -8.19 15.45 23.93
C ASP A 40 -6.81 14.80 23.68
N ARG A 41 -5.95 14.91 24.68
CA ARG A 41 -4.57 14.39 24.60
C ARG A 41 -4.50 12.88 24.39
N MET A 42 -5.45 12.12 24.94
CA MET A 42 -5.48 10.68 24.77
C MET A 42 -5.81 10.32 23.33
N LEU A 43 -6.84 10.94 22.76
CA LEU A 43 -7.22 10.74 21.36
C LEU A 43 -6.11 11.20 20.42
N GLN A 44 -5.47 12.33 20.69
CA GLN A 44 -4.33 12.84 19.93
C GLN A 44 -3.20 11.82 19.90
N TRP A 45 -2.80 11.33 21.10
CA TRP A 45 -1.73 10.31 21.20
C TRP A 45 -2.10 9.02 20.45
N ALA A 46 -3.33 8.52 20.62
CA ALA A 46 -3.78 7.29 19.97
C ALA A 46 -3.76 7.42 18.44
N LEU A 47 -4.31 8.50 17.88
CA LEU A 47 -4.35 8.71 16.44
C LEU A 47 -2.96 8.91 15.84
N LEU A 48 -2.08 9.68 16.50
CA LEU A 48 -0.70 9.86 16.05
C LEU A 48 0.08 8.53 16.09
N SER A 49 -0.10 7.73 17.15
CA SER A 49 0.56 6.42 17.27
C SER A 49 0.07 5.46 16.18
N ILE A 50 -1.25 5.33 16.00
CA ILE A 50 -1.83 4.47 14.97
C ILE A 50 -1.33 4.90 13.57
N ASN A 51 -1.36 6.20 13.27
CA ASN A 51 -0.88 6.71 12.00
C ASN A 51 0.62 6.41 11.79
N THR A 52 1.44 6.60 12.83
CA THR A 52 2.89 6.33 12.78
C THR A 52 3.17 4.86 12.47
N PHE A 53 2.55 3.93 13.22
CA PHE A 53 2.73 2.50 12.98
C PHE A 53 2.18 2.05 11.61
N PHE A 54 1.02 2.56 11.22
CA PHE A 54 0.45 2.30 9.91
C PHE A 54 1.37 2.77 8.79
N SER A 55 1.89 3.99 8.88
CA SER A 55 2.82 4.57 7.92
C SER A 55 4.08 3.73 7.77
N TYR A 56 4.65 3.30 8.92
CA TYR A 56 5.82 2.44 8.94
C TYR A 56 5.56 1.08 8.27
N LEU A 57 4.45 0.41 8.64
CA LEU A 57 4.10 -0.90 8.07
C LEU A 57 3.87 -0.81 6.56
N LEU A 58 3.20 0.23 6.09
CA LEU A 58 2.95 0.44 4.67
C LEU A 58 4.25 0.75 3.91
N PHE A 59 5.12 1.59 4.49
CA PHE A 59 6.44 1.88 3.92
C PHE A 59 7.31 0.62 3.87
N ALA A 60 7.42 -0.12 4.99
CA ALA A 60 8.23 -1.32 5.07
C ALA A 60 7.74 -2.42 4.14
N GLY A 61 6.41 -2.62 4.05
CA GLY A 61 5.80 -3.57 3.11
C GLY A 61 6.07 -3.21 1.66
N GLY A 62 5.97 -1.93 1.31
CA GLY A 62 6.31 -1.41 -0.02
C GLY A 62 7.79 -1.60 -0.34
N ALA A 63 8.70 -1.23 0.57
CA ALA A 63 10.14 -1.41 0.41
C ALA A 63 10.53 -2.89 0.26
N THR A 64 9.93 -3.77 1.04
CA THR A 64 10.12 -5.22 0.92
C THR A 64 9.64 -5.73 -0.43
N THR A 65 8.49 -5.25 -0.92
CA THR A 65 7.97 -5.61 -2.25
C THR A 65 8.95 -5.18 -3.35
N ILE A 66 9.55 -3.99 -3.26
CA ILE A 66 10.60 -3.53 -4.17
C ILE A 66 11.79 -4.50 -4.12
N ALA A 67 12.27 -4.85 -2.93
CA ALA A 67 13.37 -5.79 -2.77
C ALA A 67 13.07 -7.17 -3.38
N ILE A 68 11.85 -7.67 -3.23
CA ILE A 68 11.37 -8.92 -3.88
C ILE A 68 11.40 -8.78 -5.40
N ALA A 69 10.90 -7.66 -5.94
CA ALA A 69 10.85 -7.41 -7.38
C ALA A 69 12.24 -7.34 -8.03
N LEU A 70 13.23 -6.84 -7.30
CA LEU A 70 14.61 -6.67 -7.77
C LEU A 70 15.51 -7.90 -7.57
N ARG A 71 15.05 -8.92 -6.81
CA ARG A 71 15.85 -10.14 -6.56
C ARG A 71 15.97 -11.00 -7.81
N PRO A 72 17.18 -11.51 -8.12
CA PRO A 72 17.34 -12.50 -9.18
C PRO A 72 16.72 -13.85 -8.77
N ARG A 73 15.77 -14.31 -9.52
CA ARG A 73 15.11 -15.63 -9.74
C ARG A 73 14.90 -16.66 -8.60
N ARG A 74 15.51 -16.60 -7.44
CA ARG A 74 15.17 -17.51 -6.33
C ARG A 74 14.06 -16.88 -5.48
N ARG A 75 12.86 -17.46 -5.53
CA ARG A 75 11.74 -17.09 -4.69
C ARG A 75 11.78 -17.89 -3.40
N ASP A 76 11.86 -17.17 -2.30
CA ASP A 76 11.62 -17.73 -0.99
C ASP A 76 10.09 -17.88 -0.79
N PRO A 77 9.58 -18.97 -0.20
CA PRO A 77 8.18 -19.08 0.23
C PRO A 77 7.70 -17.87 1.05
N ILE A 78 8.58 -17.26 1.82
CA ILE A 78 8.33 -16.03 2.58
C ILE A 78 7.92 -14.87 1.66
N ASP A 79 8.54 -14.72 0.47
CA ASP A 79 8.19 -13.67 -0.49
C ASP A 79 6.72 -13.76 -0.91
N ALA A 80 6.21 -15.00 -1.12
CA ALA A 80 4.81 -15.22 -1.47
C ALA A 80 3.86 -14.79 -0.35
N TRP A 81 4.19 -15.07 0.92
CA TRP A 81 3.39 -14.65 2.06
C TRP A 81 3.36 -13.14 2.23
N ILE A 82 4.49 -12.46 2.03
CA ILE A 82 4.57 -10.99 2.07
C ILE A 82 3.67 -10.39 0.96
N LEU A 83 3.75 -10.92 -0.25
CA LEU A 83 2.91 -10.45 -1.36
C LEU A 83 1.42 -10.71 -1.12
N VAL A 84 1.06 -11.85 -0.51
CA VAL A 84 -0.32 -12.15 -0.09
C VAL A 84 -0.79 -11.15 0.96
N ALA A 85 0.02 -10.87 1.98
CA ALA A 85 -0.31 -9.91 3.04
C ALA A 85 -0.51 -8.49 2.47
N MET A 86 0.39 -8.05 1.59
CA MET A 86 0.28 -6.73 0.93
C MET A 86 -0.93 -6.66 -0.01
N THR A 87 -1.23 -7.74 -0.74
CA THR A 87 -2.45 -7.81 -1.57
C THR A 87 -3.68 -7.72 -0.69
N GLY A 88 -3.74 -8.49 0.41
CA GLY A 88 -4.84 -8.46 1.38
C GLY A 88 -5.03 -7.08 2.01
N PHE A 89 -3.93 -6.40 2.36
CA PHE A 89 -3.97 -5.01 2.83
C PHE A 89 -4.65 -4.09 1.82
N TRP A 90 -4.27 -4.16 0.54
CA TRP A 90 -4.86 -3.30 -0.49
C TRP A 90 -6.29 -3.68 -0.86
N VAL A 91 -6.68 -4.98 -0.73
CA VAL A 91 -8.10 -5.39 -0.80
C VAL A 91 -8.89 -4.72 0.31
N LEU A 92 -8.42 -4.83 1.56
CA LEU A 92 -9.08 -4.22 2.70
C LEU A 92 -9.19 -2.70 2.54
N ASN A 93 -8.12 -2.04 2.10
CA ASN A 93 -8.11 -0.61 1.87
C ASN A 93 -9.12 -0.21 0.78
N ALA A 94 -9.15 -0.91 -0.35
CA ALA A 94 -10.10 -0.63 -1.44
C ALA A 94 -11.55 -0.82 -0.98
N VAL A 95 -11.85 -1.92 -0.27
CA VAL A 95 -13.20 -2.18 0.28
C VAL A 95 -13.58 -1.11 1.29
N TYR A 96 -12.68 -0.75 2.21
CA TYR A 96 -12.94 0.28 3.20
C TYR A 96 -13.24 1.63 2.56
N GLN A 97 -12.47 2.03 1.55
CA GLN A 97 -12.68 3.28 0.80
C GLN A 97 -14.02 3.30 0.03
N MET A 98 -14.54 2.13 -0.35
CA MET A 98 -15.84 2.02 -1.02
C MET A 98 -17.00 2.08 -0.02
N LEU A 99 -16.89 1.41 1.12
CA LEU A 99 -17.97 1.31 2.11
C LEU A 99 -18.03 2.53 3.04
N LEU A 100 -16.88 3.06 3.42
CA LEU A 100 -16.72 4.16 4.37
C LEU A 100 -15.82 5.25 3.76
N PRO A 101 -16.31 5.98 2.76
CA PRO A 101 -15.52 7.02 2.11
C PRO A 101 -15.16 8.12 3.10
N MET A 102 -13.93 8.64 2.98
CA MET A 102 -13.46 9.75 3.80
C MET A 102 -14.42 10.95 3.68
N PRO A 103 -14.92 11.51 4.78
CA PRO A 103 -15.82 12.65 4.77
C PRO A 103 -15.05 13.93 4.46
N LEU A 104 -14.82 14.17 3.17
CA LEU A 104 -14.10 15.34 2.69
C LEU A 104 -15.04 16.51 2.46
N PRO A 105 -14.60 17.76 2.74
CA PRO A 105 -15.37 18.94 2.38
C PRO A 105 -15.59 19.01 0.87
N PRO A 106 -16.66 19.66 0.39
CA PRO A 106 -17.03 19.70 -1.05
C PRO A 106 -15.89 20.11 -1.97
N ARG A 107 -15.04 21.05 -1.54
CA ARG A 107 -13.85 21.51 -2.28
C ARG A 107 -12.81 20.41 -2.54
N LEU A 108 -12.82 19.35 -1.74
CA LEU A 108 -11.89 18.21 -1.81
C LEU A 108 -12.58 16.91 -2.25
N ALA A 109 -13.82 16.95 -2.69
CA ALA A 109 -14.58 15.76 -3.08
C ALA A 109 -13.85 14.93 -4.18
N GLY A 110 -13.15 15.60 -5.10
CA GLY A 110 -12.32 14.95 -6.12
C GLY A 110 -11.20 14.09 -5.55
N LEU A 111 -10.63 14.46 -4.40
CA LEU A 111 -9.57 13.69 -3.73
C LEU A 111 -10.08 12.31 -3.30
N GLY A 112 -11.33 12.19 -2.88
CA GLY A 112 -11.94 10.90 -2.53
C GLY A 112 -11.94 9.91 -3.70
N TRP A 113 -12.19 10.38 -4.93
CA TRP A 113 -12.12 9.55 -6.13
C TRP A 113 -10.68 9.17 -6.48
N VAL A 114 -9.74 10.10 -6.32
CA VAL A 114 -8.31 9.83 -6.53
C VAL A 114 -7.81 8.76 -5.58
N LEU A 115 -8.16 8.83 -4.29
CA LEU A 115 -7.75 7.84 -3.29
C LEU A 115 -8.32 6.44 -3.59
N ARG A 116 -9.58 6.35 -4.01
CA ARG A 116 -10.19 5.07 -4.44
C ARG A 116 -9.50 4.51 -5.67
N GLY A 117 -9.31 5.34 -6.69
CA GLY A 117 -8.60 4.94 -7.92
C GLY A 117 -7.18 4.46 -7.63
N PHE A 118 -6.48 5.15 -6.73
CA PHE A 118 -5.15 4.76 -6.28
C PHE A 118 -5.17 3.39 -5.59
N ALA A 119 -6.09 3.16 -4.64
CA ALA A 119 -6.20 1.88 -3.94
C ALA A 119 -6.47 0.72 -4.90
N ILE A 120 -7.39 0.91 -5.85
CA ILE A 120 -7.71 -0.08 -6.89
C ILE A 120 -6.50 -0.34 -7.80
N LEU A 121 -5.80 0.71 -8.24
CA LEU A 121 -4.60 0.58 -9.08
C LEU A 121 -3.53 -0.26 -8.39
N VAL A 122 -3.20 0.07 -7.13
CA VAL A 122 -2.15 -0.65 -6.40
C VAL A 122 -2.56 -2.09 -6.14
N LEU A 123 -3.82 -2.34 -5.77
CA LEU A 123 -4.38 -3.69 -5.65
C LEU A 123 -4.21 -4.48 -6.94
N PHE A 124 -4.54 -3.89 -8.09
CA PHE A 124 -4.43 -4.55 -9.39
C PHE A 124 -2.98 -4.91 -9.72
N LEU A 125 -2.03 -4.02 -9.44
CA LEU A 125 -0.59 -4.28 -9.63
C LEU A 125 -0.09 -5.44 -8.76
N TYR A 126 -0.50 -5.51 -7.48
CA TYR A 126 -0.20 -6.63 -6.59
C TYR A 126 -0.83 -7.94 -7.07
N ALA A 127 -2.09 -7.91 -7.50
CA ALA A 127 -2.79 -9.09 -8.00
C ALA A 127 -2.11 -9.68 -9.24
N ILE A 128 -1.69 -8.84 -10.21
CA ILE A 128 -0.92 -9.28 -11.37
C ILE A 128 0.41 -9.89 -10.92
N GLY A 129 1.13 -9.24 -10.04
CA GLY A 129 2.41 -9.71 -9.53
C GLY A 129 2.27 -11.07 -8.83
N LEU A 130 1.29 -11.21 -7.95
CA LEU A 130 1.03 -12.44 -7.20
C LEU A 130 0.59 -13.61 -8.08
N GLN A 131 -0.33 -13.38 -9.04
CA GLN A 131 -0.77 -14.42 -9.98
C GLN A 131 0.40 -15.00 -10.79
N ARG A 132 1.28 -14.13 -11.27
CA ARG A 132 2.43 -14.53 -12.04
C ARG A 132 3.53 -15.16 -11.17
N ALA A 133 3.62 -14.74 -9.90
CA ALA A 133 4.51 -15.34 -8.94
C ALA A 133 4.16 -16.80 -8.64
N ARG A 134 2.90 -17.19 -8.73
CA ARG A 134 2.42 -18.56 -8.46
C ARG A 134 2.51 -19.52 -9.65
N ARG A 135 2.79 -19.04 -10.86
CA ARG A 135 2.91 -19.93 -12.03
C ARG A 135 4.21 -20.73 -11.94
N PRO A 136 4.14 -22.07 -12.04
CA PRO A 136 5.34 -22.91 -12.13
C PRO A 136 6.20 -22.46 -13.31
N ALA A 137 7.52 -22.55 -13.16
CA ALA A 137 8.41 -22.40 -14.30
C ALA A 137 8.05 -23.47 -15.35
N ALA A 138 7.90 -23.08 -16.61
CA ALA A 138 7.64 -24.03 -17.66
C ALA A 138 8.77 -25.11 -17.68
N PRO A 139 8.44 -26.40 -17.68
CA PRO A 139 9.46 -27.44 -17.77
C PRO A 139 10.24 -27.24 -19.08
N GLY A 140 11.54 -26.99 -18.97
CA GLY A 140 12.44 -26.96 -20.15
C GLY A 140 12.84 -25.56 -20.65
N ALA A 141 12.73 -24.48 -19.85
CA ALA A 141 13.29 -23.18 -20.19
C ALA A 141 14.67 -22.95 -19.53
#